data_42c13de186a30d6b8a44516be8a7ca03
#
_entry.id   42c13de186a30d6b8a44516be8a7ca03
#
_cell.length_a   1.000
_cell.length_b   1.000
_cell.length_c   1.000
_cell.angle_alpha   90.00
_cell.angle_beta   90.00
_cell.angle_gamma   90.00
#
_symmetry.space_group_name_H-M   'P 1'
#
loop_
_entity.id
_entity.type
_entity.pdbx_description
1 polymer ?
#
loop_
_entity_poly.entity_id
_entity_poly.type
_entity_poly.pdbx_seq_one_letter_code
_entity_poly.pdbx_strand_id
1 'polypeptide(L)'
;SQRFEEILVDEYQDSNEVQETLIRLISRERLGTPNVFMVGDVKQSIYRFRLAKPELFLEKYNSYPEEEGPYQKIELHQNFRSRASVLESVNQVFFRIMTSPMGGIPYTEETALHPGAVFEEIPAGMTGEHPGKTELLLLDVREELLREIDQEHADYTAREMEARLVAARIRQMTDPDRGLIVWDKEKGEYRRARFGDMVILLRSMSGWAEVFVNVMMNEGIPAHADSKTGYFDTLEVETVLAL
;
A
#
# COMPACT_ATOMS: atom_id res chain seq x y z
N SER A 1 24.02 2.04 25.95
CA SER A 1 24.92 0.93 25.60
C SER A 1 26.02 1.44 24.67
N GLN A 2 27.28 1.08 24.93
CA GLN A 2 28.42 1.44 24.04
C GLN A 2 28.61 0.41 22.90
N ARG A 3 27.72 -0.57 22.78
CA ARG A 3 27.88 -1.70 21.86
C ARG A 3 27.56 -1.33 20.40
N PHE A 4 26.63 -0.41 20.20
CA PHE A 4 26.20 0.00 18.87
C PHE A 4 26.74 1.39 18.53
N GLU A 5 27.31 1.54 17.35
CA GLU A 5 27.75 2.84 16.83
C GLU A 5 26.54 3.66 16.39
N GLU A 6 25.63 3.02 15.63
CA GLU A 6 24.38 3.59 15.16
C GLU A 6 23.23 2.61 15.35
N ILE A 7 22.03 3.13 15.52
CA ILE A 7 20.77 2.38 15.62
C ILE A 7 19.82 2.99 14.60
N LEU A 8 19.45 2.20 13.60
CA LEU A 8 18.55 2.62 12.53
C LEU A 8 17.18 1.99 12.77
N VAL A 9 16.15 2.81 12.79
CA VAL A 9 14.76 2.36 12.99
C VAL A 9 13.91 2.87 11.84
N ASP A 10 13.34 1.96 11.08
CA ASP A 10 12.40 2.24 10.00
C ASP A 10 10.96 2.10 10.50
N GLU A 11 10.02 2.73 9.79
CA GLU A 11 8.59 2.71 10.11
C GLU A 11 8.31 3.09 11.59
N TYR A 12 9.03 4.10 12.08
CA TYR A 12 9.01 4.44 13.50
C TYR A 12 7.61 4.85 14.01
N GLN A 13 6.70 5.33 13.13
CA GLN A 13 5.31 5.64 13.47
C GLN A 13 4.50 4.42 13.98
N ASP A 14 4.97 3.21 13.69
CA ASP A 14 4.33 1.96 14.12
C ASP A 14 4.94 1.38 15.41
N SER A 15 5.87 2.12 16.02
CA SER A 15 6.50 1.74 17.28
C SER A 15 5.54 1.86 18.47
N ASN A 16 5.73 1.00 19.45
CA ASN A 16 5.02 1.04 20.73
C ASN A 16 5.97 1.40 21.90
N GLU A 17 5.41 1.61 23.09
CA GLU A 17 6.18 2.02 24.27
C GLU A 17 7.28 1.01 24.67
N VAL A 18 7.05 -0.28 24.42
CA VAL A 18 8.05 -1.30 24.75
C VAL A 18 9.24 -1.19 23.81
N GLN A 19 8.98 -1.02 22.50
CA GLN A 19 10.02 -0.82 21.50
C GLN A 19 10.78 0.48 21.74
N GLU A 20 10.09 1.58 22.03
CA GLU A 20 10.71 2.84 22.41
C GLU A 20 11.61 2.69 23.64
N THR A 21 11.13 2.00 24.67
CA THR A 21 11.92 1.73 25.88
C THR A 21 13.18 0.93 25.55
N LEU A 22 13.07 -0.09 24.70
CA LEU A 22 14.23 -0.89 24.27
C LEU A 22 15.24 -0.04 23.50
N ILE A 23 14.79 0.77 22.54
CA ILE A 23 15.63 1.67 21.75
C ILE A 23 16.39 2.62 22.71
N ARG A 24 15.71 3.24 23.65
CA ARG A 24 16.31 4.14 24.64
C ARG A 24 17.33 3.44 25.54
N LEU A 25 17.10 2.18 25.91
CA LEU A 25 18.04 1.41 26.76
C LEU A 25 19.31 1.03 26.00
N ILE A 26 19.23 0.73 24.70
CA ILE A 26 20.40 0.35 23.89
C ILE A 26 21.11 1.55 23.28
N SER A 27 20.46 2.70 23.15
CA SER A 27 21.02 3.94 22.64
C SER A 27 22.02 4.58 23.60
N ARG A 28 22.75 5.57 23.10
CA ARG A 28 23.67 6.42 23.88
C ARG A 28 23.04 7.73 24.30
N GLU A 29 21.71 7.87 24.18
CA GLU A 29 20.97 9.09 24.56
C GLU A 29 21.27 9.51 26.00
N ARG A 30 21.29 8.55 26.95
CA ARG A 30 21.60 8.80 28.36
C ARG A 30 23.04 9.25 28.63
N LEU A 31 23.92 9.07 27.65
CA LEU A 31 25.31 9.51 27.71
C LEU A 31 25.51 10.89 27.10
N GLY A 32 24.43 11.52 26.59
CA GLY A 32 24.47 12.81 25.91
C GLY A 32 25.03 12.76 24.47
N THR A 33 25.20 11.58 23.93
CA THR A 33 25.68 11.34 22.56
C THR A 33 24.71 10.44 21.81
N PRO A 34 23.49 10.93 21.44
CA PRO A 34 22.48 10.13 20.79
C PRO A 34 22.99 9.55 19.47
N ASN A 35 22.59 8.31 19.20
CA ASN A 35 23.03 7.55 18.03
C ASN A 35 21.88 6.79 17.38
N VAL A 36 20.66 7.34 17.46
CA VAL A 36 19.47 6.73 16.85
C VAL A 36 19.04 7.56 15.65
N PHE A 37 18.91 6.91 14.51
CA PHE A 37 18.32 7.46 13.32
C PHE A 37 16.96 6.79 13.07
N MET A 38 15.91 7.59 13.01
CA MET A 38 14.53 7.13 12.88
C MET A 38 13.92 7.65 11.60
N VAL A 39 13.29 6.78 10.85
CA VAL A 39 12.53 7.14 9.65
C VAL A 39 11.07 6.71 9.82
N GLY A 40 10.16 7.54 9.36
CA GLY A 40 8.74 7.23 9.42
C GLY A 40 7.87 8.30 8.77
N ASP A 41 6.61 7.96 8.59
CA ASP A 41 5.58 8.88 8.14
C ASP A 41 4.32 8.67 8.99
N VAL A 42 4.03 9.63 9.85
CA VAL A 42 2.88 9.54 10.77
C VAL A 42 1.57 9.35 10.02
N LYS A 43 1.44 9.87 8.79
CA LYS A 43 0.26 9.69 7.95
C LYS A 43 0.01 8.22 7.56
N GLN A 44 1.05 7.38 7.61
CA GLN A 44 1.00 5.95 7.29
C GLN A 44 0.83 5.07 8.53
N SER A 45 0.62 5.64 9.71
CA SER A 45 0.36 4.84 10.92
C SER A 45 -1.00 4.16 10.85
N ILE A 46 -1.00 2.85 10.60
CA ILE A 46 -2.19 2.01 10.47
C ILE A 46 -2.24 0.88 11.50
N TYR A 47 -1.23 0.74 12.36
CA TYR A 47 -1.09 -0.37 13.31
C TYR A 47 -1.51 -0.03 14.76
N ARG A 48 -2.37 0.98 14.95
CA ARG A 48 -2.89 1.34 16.29
C ARG A 48 -3.58 0.15 16.99
N PHE A 49 -4.22 -0.74 16.24
CA PHE A 49 -4.79 -1.98 16.75
C PHE A 49 -3.75 -3.01 17.24
N ARG A 50 -2.46 -2.81 16.92
CA ARG A 50 -1.30 -3.55 17.44
C ARG A 50 -0.53 -2.77 18.50
N LEU A 51 -1.20 -1.81 19.15
CA LEU A 51 -0.63 -0.95 20.20
C LEU A 51 0.44 0.02 19.69
N ALA A 52 0.54 0.26 18.37
CA ALA A 52 1.39 1.33 17.86
C ALA A 52 0.95 2.68 18.45
N LYS A 53 1.93 3.49 18.80
CA LYS A 53 1.75 4.84 19.37
C LYS A 53 2.40 5.90 18.46
N PRO A 54 1.71 6.37 17.43
CA PRO A 54 2.25 7.43 16.56
C PRO A 54 2.57 8.71 17.30
N GLU A 55 2.01 8.90 18.51
CA GLU A 55 2.30 10.02 19.38
C GLU A 55 3.80 10.08 19.76
N LEU A 56 4.49 8.95 19.88
CA LEU A 56 5.93 8.88 20.14
C LEU A 56 6.76 9.52 19.01
N PHE A 57 6.33 9.30 17.76
CA PHE A 57 6.94 9.95 16.62
C PHE A 57 6.62 11.45 16.59
N LEU A 58 5.36 11.82 16.84
CA LEU A 58 4.93 13.22 16.86
C LEU A 58 5.65 14.04 17.93
N GLU A 59 5.91 13.50 19.10
CA GLU A 59 6.71 14.18 20.13
C GLU A 59 8.10 14.55 19.60
N LYS A 60 8.78 13.62 18.92
CA LYS A 60 10.10 13.87 18.33
C LYS A 60 10.01 14.85 17.17
N TYR A 61 9.03 14.67 16.29
CA TYR A 61 8.78 15.55 15.14
C TYR A 61 8.57 17.01 15.57
N ASN A 62 7.84 17.23 16.66
CA ASN A 62 7.54 18.57 17.16
C ASN A 62 8.66 19.17 18.04
N SER A 63 9.52 18.34 18.62
CA SER A 63 10.54 18.78 19.57
C SER A 63 11.94 18.92 18.95
N TYR A 64 12.22 18.15 17.87
CA TYR A 64 13.54 18.18 17.24
C TYR A 64 13.63 19.40 16.30
N PRO A 65 14.70 20.21 16.40
CA PRO A 65 14.94 21.31 15.48
C PRO A 65 15.37 20.82 14.09
N GLU A 66 15.28 21.69 13.09
CA GLU A 66 15.79 21.43 11.75
C GLU A 66 17.30 21.70 11.64
N GLU A 67 17.82 22.52 12.53
CA GLU A 67 19.24 22.84 12.58
C GLU A 67 20.07 21.62 12.98
N GLU A 68 21.27 21.55 12.44
CA GLU A 68 22.23 20.49 12.72
C GLU A 68 22.57 20.44 14.21
N GLY A 69 22.49 19.25 14.80
CA GLY A 69 22.71 19.06 16.22
C GLY A 69 22.57 17.59 16.65
N PRO A 70 22.67 17.31 17.94
CA PRO A 70 22.52 15.96 18.48
C PRO A 70 21.10 15.41 18.30
N TYR A 71 20.13 16.28 18.11
CA TYR A 71 18.74 15.96 17.76
C TYR A 71 18.39 16.84 16.58
N GLN A 72 18.10 16.24 15.45
CA GLN A 72 17.77 16.95 14.23
C GLN A 72 16.56 16.31 13.55
N LYS A 73 15.66 17.13 13.04
CA LYS A 73 14.56 16.74 12.17
C LYS A 73 14.95 17.00 10.72
N ILE A 74 14.75 16.01 9.85
CA ILE A 74 14.94 16.12 8.39
C ILE A 74 13.62 15.74 7.73
N GLU A 75 13.04 16.65 6.96
CA GLU A 75 11.79 16.41 6.25
C GLU A 75 12.05 16.02 4.79
N LEU A 76 11.45 14.92 4.37
CA LEU A 76 11.52 14.43 3.00
C LEU A 76 10.18 14.71 2.32
N HIS A 77 10.14 15.70 1.43
CA HIS A 77 8.91 16.18 0.82
C HIS A 77 8.57 15.51 -0.52
N GLN A 78 9.54 14.86 -1.17
CA GLN A 78 9.37 14.38 -2.53
C GLN A 78 9.15 12.86 -2.59
N ASN A 79 8.20 12.44 -3.40
CA ASN A 79 7.94 11.04 -3.71
C ASN A 79 8.54 10.69 -5.07
N PHE A 80 9.52 9.78 -5.06
CA PHE A 80 10.23 9.31 -6.27
C PHE A 80 9.69 7.96 -6.79
N ARG A 81 8.60 7.45 -6.22
CA ARG A 81 8.01 6.16 -6.57
C ARG A 81 6.88 6.30 -7.58
N SER A 82 6.01 7.27 -7.37
CA SER A 82 4.74 7.38 -8.07
C SER A 82 4.71 8.53 -9.07
N ARG A 83 3.87 8.39 -10.09
CA ARG A 83 3.57 9.48 -11.03
C ARG A 83 2.77 10.59 -10.35
N ALA A 84 2.94 11.82 -10.84
CA ALA A 84 2.25 13.00 -10.31
C ALA A 84 0.73 12.81 -10.22
N SER A 85 0.11 12.28 -11.27
CA SER A 85 -1.34 12.04 -11.32
C SER A 85 -1.86 11.07 -10.24
N VAL A 86 -1.05 10.09 -9.83
CA VAL A 86 -1.39 9.20 -8.71
C VAL A 86 -1.32 9.96 -7.39
N LEU A 87 -0.26 10.74 -7.17
CA LEU A 87 -0.09 11.53 -5.96
C LEU A 87 -1.18 12.60 -5.82
N GLU A 88 -1.53 13.28 -6.92
CA GLU A 88 -2.60 14.26 -6.98
C GLU A 88 -3.95 13.64 -6.60
N SER A 89 -4.25 12.43 -7.10
CA SER A 89 -5.47 11.72 -6.74
C SER A 89 -5.51 11.36 -5.25
N VAL A 90 -4.39 10.90 -4.70
CA VAL A 90 -4.24 10.62 -3.28
C VAL A 90 -4.44 11.90 -2.47
N ASN A 91 -3.73 12.97 -2.81
CA ASN A 91 -3.87 14.27 -2.16
C ASN A 91 -5.32 14.77 -2.17
N GLN A 92 -6.01 14.67 -3.32
CA GLN A 92 -7.40 15.11 -3.45
C GLN A 92 -8.35 14.39 -2.49
N VAL A 93 -8.11 13.10 -2.24
CA VAL A 93 -8.90 12.33 -1.27
C VAL A 93 -8.53 12.75 0.16
N PHE A 94 -7.24 12.77 0.49
CA PHE A 94 -6.79 12.99 1.87
C PHE A 94 -7.00 14.42 2.36
N PHE A 95 -6.95 15.44 1.51
CA PHE A 95 -7.38 16.81 1.87
C PHE A 95 -8.83 16.88 2.38
N ARG A 96 -9.69 15.94 1.95
CA ARG A 96 -11.10 15.92 2.36
C ARG A 96 -11.37 15.08 3.61
N ILE A 97 -10.63 13.98 3.79
CA ILE A 97 -10.94 13.00 4.82
C ILE A 97 -9.97 13.00 6.00
N MET A 98 -8.70 13.39 5.80
CA MET A 98 -7.70 13.39 6.87
C MET A 98 -7.67 14.75 7.58
N THR A 99 -8.58 14.91 8.52
CA THR A 99 -8.68 16.09 9.37
C THR A 99 -8.22 15.78 10.78
N SER A 100 -7.82 16.80 11.56
CA SER A 100 -7.36 16.61 12.96
C SER A 100 -8.33 15.78 13.82
N PRO A 101 -9.68 15.94 13.74
CA PRO A 101 -10.61 15.12 14.50
C PRO A 101 -10.66 13.66 14.07
N MET A 102 -10.37 13.35 12.80
CA MET A 102 -10.46 11.98 12.27
C MET A 102 -9.12 11.24 12.24
N GLY A 103 -8.02 11.95 12.06
CA GLY A 103 -6.69 11.34 11.89
C GLY A 103 -5.64 11.78 12.90
N GLY A 104 -5.94 12.75 13.75
CA GLY A 104 -4.98 13.31 14.70
C GLY A 104 -3.95 14.25 14.07
N ILE A 105 -3.79 14.21 12.74
CA ILE A 105 -2.86 15.03 11.96
C ILE A 105 -3.64 15.63 10.79
N PRO A 106 -3.61 16.95 10.60
CA PRO A 106 -4.22 17.56 9.45
C PRO A 106 -3.39 17.28 8.19
N TYR A 107 -4.06 16.94 7.10
CA TYR A 107 -3.44 16.85 5.78
C TYR A 107 -3.46 18.24 5.13
N THR A 108 -2.29 18.85 5.03
CA THR A 108 -2.11 20.21 4.50
C THR A 108 -1.21 20.18 3.26
N GLU A 109 -1.08 21.29 2.58
CA GLU A 109 -0.15 21.41 1.43
C GLU A 109 1.29 21.08 1.83
N GLU A 110 1.69 21.39 3.05
CA GLU A 110 3.04 21.08 3.56
C GLU A 110 3.24 19.58 3.79
N THR A 111 2.17 18.87 4.20
CA THR A 111 2.22 17.41 4.47
C THR A 111 1.78 16.58 3.28
N ALA A 112 1.33 17.20 2.19
CA ALA A 112 0.90 16.52 0.97
C ALA A 112 2.05 15.80 0.27
N LEU A 113 1.70 14.88 -0.63
CA LEU A 113 2.67 14.16 -1.43
C LEU A 113 3.09 15.04 -2.63
N HIS A 114 4.39 15.29 -2.76
CA HIS A 114 4.94 16.05 -3.87
C HIS A 114 5.68 15.14 -4.85
N PRO A 115 5.44 15.26 -6.17
CA PRO A 115 6.12 14.44 -7.16
C PRO A 115 7.61 14.85 -7.26
N GLY A 116 8.49 13.86 -7.10
CA GLY A 116 9.93 14.00 -7.30
C GLY A 116 10.45 13.13 -8.45
N ALA A 117 9.67 12.14 -8.89
CA ALA A 117 10.03 11.28 -10.00
C ALA A 117 9.76 11.95 -11.35
N VAL A 118 10.75 11.88 -12.25
CA VAL A 118 10.60 12.26 -13.65
C VAL A 118 10.47 10.97 -14.46
N PHE A 119 9.42 10.90 -15.28
CA PHE A 119 9.19 9.79 -16.20
C PHE A 119 9.40 10.30 -17.63
N GLU A 120 10.09 9.52 -18.43
CA GLU A 120 10.26 9.83 -19.85
C GLU A 120 8.90 9.83 -20.58
N GLU A 121 8.84 10.51 -21.72
CA GLU A 121 7.65 10.50 -22.56
C GLU A 121 7.46 9.14 -23.22
N ILE A 122 6.20 8.71 -23.34
CA ILE A 122 5.88 7.48 -24.04
C ILE A 122 6.19 7.68 -25.53
N PRO A 123 6.94 6.73 -26.17
CA PRO A 123 7.28 6.84 -27.59
C PRO A 123 6.03 7.02 -28.46
N ALA A 124 6.08 7.96 -29.41
CA ALA A 124 4.94 8.35 -30.24
C ALA A 124 4.29 7.20 -31.04
N GLY A 125 5.02 6.11 -31.30
CA GLY A 125 4.51 4.91 -31.98
C GLY A 125 3.83 3.90 -31.06
N MET A 126 3.85 4.10 -29.74
CA MET A 126 3.31 3.16 -28.75
C MET A 126 1.86 3.53 -28.43
N THR A 127 0.91 2.85 -29.08
CA THR A 127 -0.52 3.03 -28.83
C THR A 127 -0.98 2.26 -27.60
N GLY A 128 -1.91 2.77 -26.83
CA GLY A 128 -2.46 2.05 -25.66
C GLY A 128 -2.96 2.99 -24.58
N GLU A 129 -3.34 2.40 -23.47
CA GLU A 129 -3.78 3.16 -22.31
C GLU A 129 -2.57 3.79 -21.60
N HIS A 130 -2.68 5.09 -21.31
CA HIS A 130 -1.62 5.82 -20.61
C HIS A 130 -1.69 5.59 -19.11
N PRO A 131 -0.54 5.38 -18.44
CA PRO A 131 -0.51 5.14 -17.00
C PRO A 131 -0.84 6.40 -16.19
N GLY A 132 -1.30 6.18 -14.97
CA GLY A 132 -1.44 7.25 -13.98
C GLY A 132 -2.84 7.81 -13.81
N LYS A 133 -3.85 7.28 -14.48
CA LYS A 133 -5.25 7.63 -14.18
C LYS A 133 -5.74 6.82 -12.99
N THR A 134 -6.35 7.51 -12.03
CA THR A 134 -7.11 6.86 -10.96
C THR A 134 -8.53 6.61 -11.44
N GLU A 135 -9.00 5.39 -11.30
CA GLU A 135 -10.33 4.96 -11.72
C GLU A 135 -11.16 4.55 -10.50
N LEU A 136 -12.42 4.87 -10.52
CA LEU A 136 -13.42 4.39 -9.57
C LEU A 136 -14.36 3.43 -10.29
N LEU A 137 -14.28 2.15 -9.92
CA LEU A 137 -15.21 1.13 -10.40
C LEU A 137 -16.33 0.97 -9.38
N LEU A 138 -17.56 1.20 -9.79
CA LEU A 138 -18.74 1.07 -8.95
C LEU A 138 -19.58 -0.12 -9.41
N LEU A 139 -19.83 -1.04 -8.48
CA LEU A 139 -20.73 -2.16 -8.69
C LEU A 139 -22.01 -1.95 -7.87
N ASP A 140 -23.15 -1.87 -8.55
CA ASP A 140 -24.45 -1.80 -7.91
C ASP A 140 -25.03 -3.22 -7.76
N VAL A 141 -25.10 -3.68 -6.52
CA VAL A 141 -25.55 -5.03 -6.17
C VAL A 141 -27.00 -5.06 -5.64
N ARG A 142 -27.80 -4.02 -5.90
CA ARG A 142 -29.21 -4.02 -5.49
C ARG A 142 -29.99 -5.11 -6.23
N GLU A 143 -30.82 -5.84 -5.50
CA GLU A 143 -31.60 -6.96 -6.03
C GLU A 143 -32.47 -6.60 -7.26
N GLU A 144 -32.97 -5.37 -7.31
CA GLU A 144 -33.79 -4.87 -8.44
C GLU A 144 -33.02 -4.88 -9.75
N LEU A 145 -31.73 -4.50 -9.71
CA LEU A 145 -30.85 -4.49 -10.87
C LEU A 145 -30.31 -5.87 -11.22
N LEU A 146 -30.10 -6.72 -10.20
CA LEU A 146 -29.64 -8.09 -10.41
C LEU A 146 -30.68 -8.97 -11.10
N ARG A 147 -31.97 -8.67 -10.96
CA ARG A 147 -33.06 -9.38 -11.66
C ARG A 147 -33.13 -9.09 -13.15
N GLU A 148 -32.55 -7.98 -13.60
CA GLU A 148 -32.44 -7.62 -15.02
C GLU A 148 -31.20 -8.24 -15.69
N ILE A 149 -30.27 -8.76 -14.91
CA ILE A 149 -29.07 -9.43 -15.41
C ILE A 149 -29.45 -10.90 -15.70
N ASP A 150 -28.92 -11.38 -16.83
CA ASP A 150 -29.15 -12.72 -17.37
C ASP A 150 -29.13 -13.81 -16.29
N GLN A 151 -30.03 -14.80 -16.36
CA GLN A 151 -30.16 -15.88 -15.35
C GLN A 151 -28.87 -16.61 -15.02
N GLU A 152 -27.91 -16.61 -15.96
CA GLU A 152 -26.59 -17.21 -15.79
C GLU A 152 -25.73 -16.54 -14.70
N HIS A 153 -26.04 -15.29 -14.34
CA HIS A 153 -25.29 -14.51 -13.33
C HIS A 153 -26.04 -14.31 -12.01
N ALA A 154 -27.27 -14.79 -11.92
CA ALA A 154 -28.14 -14.59 -10.74
C ALA A 154 -27.63 -15.30 -9.48
N ASP A 155 -26.75 -16.31 -9.63
CA ASP A 155 -26.23 -17.12 -8.53
C ASP A 155 -24.91 -16.58 -7.94
N TYR A 156 -24.32 -15.49 -8.51
CA TYR A 156 -23.07 -14.96 -8.00
C TYR A 156 -23.28 -14.13 -6.73
N THR A 157 -22.39 -14.34 -5.77
CA THR A 157 -22.32 -13.47 -4.60
C THR A 157 -21.79 -12.07 -4.99
N ALA A 158 -22.08 -11.05 -4.17
CA ALA A 158 -21.55 -9.71 -4.38
C ALA A 158 -20.01 -9.67 -4.48
N ARG A 159 -19.33 -10.55 -3.75
CA ARG A 159 -17.86 -10.68 -3.78
C ARG A 159 -17.36 -11.26 -5.11
N GLU A 160 -18.05 -12.26 -5.64
CA GLU A 160 -17.70 -12.84 -6.94
C GLU A 160 -17.93 -11.82 -8.07
N MET A 161 -19.00 -11.04 -8.00
CA MET A 161 -19.26 -9.98 -8.97
C MET A 161 -18.18 -8.89 -8.92
N GLU A 162 -17.75 -8.49 -7.73
CA GLU A 162 -16.65 -7.54 -7.56
C GLU A 162 -15.34 -8.10 -8.12
N ALA A 163 -15.02 -9.36 -7.83
CA ALA A 163 -13.83 -10.02 -8.35
C ALA A 163 -13.87 -10.14 -9.89
N ARG A 164 -15.03 -10.41 -10.50
CA ARG A 164 -15.21 -10.45 -11.96
C ARG A 164 -15.05 -9.07 -12.61
N LEU A 165 -15.55 -8.02 -11.97
CA LEU A 165 -15.36 -6.63 -12.43
C LEU A 165 -13.85 -6.30 -12.47
N VAL A 166 -13.13 -6.65 -11.41
CA VAL A 166 -11.67 -6.45 -11.34
C VAL A 166 -10.96 -7.31 -12.40
N ALA A 167 -11.36 -8.58 -12.59
CA ALA A 167 -10.79 -9.46 -13.61
C ALA A 167 -10.98 -8.88 -15.02
N ALA A 168 -12.16 -8.37 -15.32
CA ALA A 168 -12.44 -7.73 -16.60
C ALA A 168 -11.53 -6.51 -16.84
N ARG A 169 -11.32 -5.68 -15.79
CA ARG A 169 -10.41 -4.53 -15.89
C ARG A 169 -8.96 -4.96 -16.08
N ILE A 170 -8.48 -5.98 -15.37
CA ILE A 170 -7.13 -6.53 -15.53
C ILE A 170 -6.92 -7.03 -16.96
N ARG A 171 -7.88 -7.73 -17.56
CA ARG A 171 -7.79 -8.17 -18.96
C ARG A 171 -7.70 -7.01 -19.95
N GLN A 172 -8.45 -5.94 -19.71
CA GLN A 172 -8.33 -4.72 -20.54
C GLN A 172 -6.93 -4.11 -20.41
N MET A 173 -6.40 -4.01 -19.18
CA MET A 173 -5.07 -3.46 -18.95
C MET A 173 -3.94 -4.33 -19.51
N THR A 174 -4.14 -5.62 -19.64
CA THR A 174 -3.15 -6.57 -20.22
C THR A 174 -3.38 -6.89 -21.70
N ASP A 175 -4.31 -6.22 -22.35
CA ASP A 175 -4.56 -6.38 -23.79
C ASP A 175 -3.28 -6.11 -24.59
N PRO A 176 -2.87 -7.01 -25.52
CA PRO A 176 -1.62 -6.88 -26.26
C PRO A 176 -1.55 -5.65 -27.16
N ASP A 177 -2.68 -5.18 -27.67
CA ASP A 177 -2.72 -4.07 -28.62
C ASP A 177 -3.04 -2.72 -27.98
N ARG A 178 -3.94 -2.71 -26.99
CA ARG A 178 -4.51 -1.50 -26.39
C ARG A 178 -4.28 -1.37 -24.88
N GLY A 179 -3.67 -2.37 -24.26
CA GLY A 179 -3.47 -2.44 -22.82
C GLY A 179 -2.63 -1.30 -22.26
N LEU A 180 -2.54 -1.28 -20.96
CA LEU A 180 -1.84 -0.27 -20.20
C LEU A 180 -0.33 -0.27 -20.51
N ILE A 181 0.22 0.90 -20.72
CA ILE A 181 1.65 1.12 -20.92
C ILE A 181 2.30 1.38 -19.56
N VAL A 182 3.34 0.63 -19.24
CA VAL A 182 4.09 0.78 -17.98
C VAL A 182 5.57 0.99 -18.24
N TRP A 183 6.22 1.69 -17.33
CA TRP A 183 7.66 1.88 -17.35
C TRP A 183 8.36 0.68 -16.72
N ASP A 184 9.20 0.01 -17.47
CA ASP A 184 10.06 -1.07 -16.97
C ASP A 184 11.36 -0.47 -16.42
N LYS A 185 11.45 -0.40 -15.10
CA LYS A 185 12.56 0.25 -14.41
C LYS A 185 13.90 -0.46 -14.60
N GLU A 186 13.88 -1.79 -14.77
CA GLU A 186 15.08 -2.59 -14.96
C GLU A 186 15.67 -2.41 -16.35
N LYS A 187 14.78 -2.29 -17.35
CA LYS A 187 15.20 -2.14 -18.76
C LYS A 187 15.31 -0.70 -19.20
N GLY A 188 14.74 0.25 -18.47
CA GLY A 188 14.70 1.66 -18.85
C GLY A 188 13.87 1.90 -20.11
N GLU A 189 12.78 1.16 -20.30
CA GLU A 189 11.90 1.26 -21.47
C GLU A 189 10.42 1.14 -21.11
N TYR A 190 9.55 1.65 -21.98
CA TYR A 190 8.12 1.41 -21.87
C TYR A 190 7.72 0.05 -22.48
N ARG A 191 6.80 -0.65 -21.83
CA ARG A 191 6.20 -1.91 -22.31
C ARG A 191 4.73 -2.01 -21.95
N ARG A 192 4.06 -3.03 -22.44
CA ARG A 192 2.73 -3.43 -22.02
C ARG A 192 2.75 -3.96 -20.60
N ALA A 193 1.69 -3.66 -19.85
CA ALA A 193 1.47 -4.24 -18.54
C ALA A 193 1.29 -5.76 -18.63
N ARG A 194 1.75 -6.45 -17.61
CA ARG A 194 1.60 -7.89 -17.41
C ARG A 194 0.84 -8.12 -16.11
N PHE A 195 0.31 -9.31 -15.91
CA PHE A 195 -0.38 -9.67 -14.66
C PHE A 195 0.47 -9.41 -13.42
N GLY A 196 1.78 -9.70 -13.48
CA GLY A 196 2.71 -9.47 -12.37
C GLY A 196 3.00 -7.99 -12.03
N ASP A 197 2.53 -7.04 -12.84
CA ASP A 197 2.65 -5.60 -12.55
C ASP A 197 1.50 -5.08 -11.67
N MET A 198 0.53 -5.93 -11.34
CA MET A 198 -0.70 -5.54 -10.65
C MET A 198 -0.81 -6.21 -9.29
N VAL A 199 -1.34 -5.48 -8.33
CA VAL A 199 -1.66 -5.99 -7.01
C VAL A 199 -3.09 -5.61 -6.63
N ILE A 200 -3.81 -6.54 -6.02
CA ILE A 200 -5.14 -6.31 -5.47
C ILE A 200 -5.00 -6.20 -3.95
N LEU A 201 -5.33 -5.05 -3.41
CA LEU A 201 -5.30 -4.79 -1.98
C LEU A 201 -6.71 -4.91 -1.41
N LEU A 202 -6.90 -5.80 -0.45
CA LEU A 202 -8.17 -6.03 0.23
C LEU A 202 -8.09 -5.53 1.67
N ARG A 203 -9.18 -4.99 2.20
CA ARG A 203 -9.25 -4.59 3.60
C ARG A 203 -9.09 -5.78 4.56
N SER A 204 -9.57 -6.95 4.17
CA SER A 204 -9.42 -8.21 4.89
C SER A 204 -9.19 -9.34 3.91
N MET A 205 -8.25 -10.22 4.22
CA MET A 205 -8.00 -11.41 3.42
C MET A 205 -9.05 -12.49 3.67
N SER A 206 -9.53 -12.59 4.91
CA SER A 206 -10.47 -13.64 5.31
C SER A 206 -11.80 -13.57 4.54
N GLY A 207 -12.15 -14.65 3.85
CA GLY A 207 -13.37 -14.79 3.07
C GLY A 207 -13.43 -13.94 1.78
N TRP A 208 -12.33 -13.24 1.42
CA TRP A 208 -12.20 -12.47 0.18
C TRP A 208 -11.11 -13.01 -0.72
N ALA A 209 -9.94 -13.30 -0.16
CA ALA A 209 -8.78 -13.70 -0.96
C ALA A 209 -9.04 -14.94 -1.80
N GLU A 210 -9.67 -15.98 -1.22
CA GLU A 210 -10.01 -17.20 -1.93
C GLU A 210 -10.98 -16.96 -3.09
N VAL A 211 -12.02 -16.11 -2.85
CA VAL A 211 -13.00 -15.77 -3.89
C VAL A 211 -12.28 -15.06 -5.05
N PHE A 212 -11.44 -14.07 -4.74
CA PHE A 212 -10.68 -13.35 -5.77
C PHE A 212 -9.73 -14.28 -6.53
N VAL A 213 -8.95 -15.11 -5.84
CA VAL A 213 -8.04 -16.05 -6.49
C VAL A 213 -8.80 -17.02 -7.40
N ASN A 214 -9.90 -17.61 -6.91
CA ASN A 214 -10.70 -18.55 -7.69
C ASN A 214 -11.30 -17.90 -8.94
N VAL A 215 -11.88 -16.70 -8.79
CA VAL A 215 -12.44 -15.96 -9.94
C VAL A 215 -11.33 -15.61 -10.93
N MET A 216 -10.19 -15.07 -10.48
CA MET A 216 -9.06 -14.74 -11.34
C MET A 216 -8.57 -15.97 -12.13
N MET A 217 -8.37 -17.09 -11.45
CA MET A 217 -7.93 -18.34 -12.07
C MET A 217 -8.94 -18.85 -13.12
N ASN A 218 -10.23 -18.81 -12.80
CA ASN A 218 -11.30 -19.20 -13.72
C ASN A 218 -11.37 -18.29 -14.95
N GLU A 219 -11.02 -17.02 -14.80
CA GLU A 219 -10.93 -16.03 -15.88
C GLU A 219 -9.59 -16.08 -16.64
N GLY A 220 -8.72 -17.06 -16.33
CA GLY A 220 -7.42 -17.23 -16.98
C GLY A 220 -6.35 -16.22 -16.54
N ILE A 221 -6.56 -15.56 -15.40
CA ILE A 221 -5.62 -14.61 -14.82
C ILE A 221 -4.85 -15.32 -13.69
N PRO A 222 -3.53 -15.54 -13.82
CA PRO A 222 -2.74 -16.12 -12.74
C PRO A 222 -2.72 -15.20 -11.54
N ALA A 223 -3.26 -15.66 -10.42
CA ALA A 223 -3.35 -14.91 -9.17
C ALA A 223 -2.80 -15.73 -8.01
N HIS A 224 -2.17 -15.05 -7.08
CA HIS A 224 -1.63 -15.62 -5.85
C HIS A 224 -2.03 -14.74 -4.68
N ALA A 225 -2.36 -15.35 -3.56
CA ALA A 225 -2.59 -14.66 -2.30
C ALA A 225 -1.71 -15.29 -1.23
N ASP A 226 -1.05 -14.46 -0.41
CA ASP A 226 -0.35 -14.93 0.78
C ASP A 226 -1.39 -15.46 1.79
N SER A 227 -1.67 -16.76 1.71
CA SER A 227 -2.53 -17.40 2.69
C SER A 227 -1.78 -17.50 4.02
N LYS A 228 -2.41 -17.01 5.08
CA LYS A 228 -1.99 -17.30 6.46
C LYS A 228 -2.50 -18.66 6.96
N THR A 229 -3.03 -19.51 6.09
CA THR A 229 -3.26 -20.91 6.40
C THR A 229 -1.89 -21.51 6.65
N GLY A 230 -1.65 -21.84 7.90
CA GLY A 230 -0.38 -22.41 8.32
C GLY A 230 -0.11 -23.67 7.52
N TYR A 231 1.15 -23.97 7.30
CA TYR A 231 1.59 -25.22 6.65
C TYR A 231 0.86 -26.44 7.23
N PHE A 232 0.52 -26.40 8.52
CA PHE A 232 -0.17 -27.47 9.24
C PHE A 232 -1.68 -27.55 9.01
N ASP A 233 -2.29 -26.53 8.39
CA ASP A 233 -3.74 -26.44 8.12
C ASP A 233 -4.10 -26.91 6.69
N THR A 234 -3.12 -27.42 5.95
CA THR A 234 -3.37 -28.01 4.63
C THR A 234 -3.86 -29.44 4.79
N LEU A 235 -4.82 -29.85 3.96
CA LEU A 235 -5.44 -31.20 4.01
C LEU A 235 -4.38 -32.30 3.92
N GLU A 236 -3.33 -32.11 3.13
CA GLU A 236 -2.24 -33.03 2.95
C GLU A 236 -1.45 -33.25 4.25
N VAL A 237 -1.15 -32.14 4.96
CA VAL A 237 -0.41 -32.19 6.22
C VAL A 237 -1.30 -32.71 7.35
N GLU A 238 -2.56 -32.28 7.43
CA GLU A 238 -3.54 -32.82 8.39
C GLU A 238 -3.71 -34.34 8.18
N THR A 239 -3.80 -34.79 6.94
CA THR A 239 -3.90 -36.22 6.62
C THR A 239 -2.69 -36.99 7.09
N VAL A 240 -1.47 -36.47 6.88
CA VAL A 240 -0.23 -37.11 7.33
C VAL A 240 -0.09 -37.09 8.86
N LEU A 241 -0.54 -36.02 9.52
CA LEU A 241 -0.51 -35.92 10.99
C LEU A 241 -1.57 -36.81 11.67
N ALA A 242 -2.62 -37.20 10.95
CA ALA A 242 -3.67 -38.08 11.44
C ALA A 242 -3.34 -39.61 11.28
N LEU A 243 -2.26 -39.94 10.60
CA LEU A 243 -1.74 -41.32 10.43
C LEU A 243 -0.76 -41.70 11.53
#